data_e9791c056fc858b4f050d771f2d1abd6
#
_entry.id   e9791c056fc858b4f050d771f2d1abd6
#
_cell.length_a   1.000
_cell.length_b   1.000
_cell.length_c   1.000
_cell.angle_alpha   90.00
_cell.angle_beta   90.00
_cell.angle_gamma   90.00
#
_symmetry.space_group_name_H-M   'P 1'
#
loop_
_entity.id
_entity.type
_entity.pdbx_description
1 polymer ?
#
loop_
_entity_poly.entity_id
_entity_poly.type
_entity_poly.pdbx_seq_one_letter_code
_entity_poly.pdbx_strand_id
1 'polypeptide(L)'
;MKSLRSYLVFSIIIFSIFLQGCTTVISAAGDKRDLSTQYDDEKIGFTCTSDFSDIKGEFRASCNAYQGKVLVTGQAANQAIIDKVISTVKKIENVKTVYNKMTVGPNNTSSGIADDVEISAKVIAALLDTDGVSKLHVRIYTESGITYLMGIVTQSAANIAIKVTKAIEGVKKVDTILLTIQ
;
A
#
# COMPACT_ATOMS: atom_id res chain seq x y z
N MET A 1 -23.47 35.98 -18.31
CA MET A 1 -22.12 35.84 -17.68
C MET A 1 -22.13 35.19 -16.30
N LYS A 2 -23.21 35.21 -15.51
CA LYS A 2 -23.29 34.53 -14.19
C LYS A 2 -23.40 33.00 -14.28
N SER A 3 -24.07 32.43 -15.30
CA SER A 3 -24.25 31.00 -15.45
C SER A 3 -22.97 30.26 -15.81
N LEU A 4 -22.10 30.82 -16.66
CA LEU A 4 -20.87 30.19 -17.10
C LEU A 4 -19.85 30.02 -15.95
N ARG A 5 -19.78 31.00 -15.03
CA ARG A 5 -18.95 30.93 -13.82
C ARG A 5 -19.45 29.86 -12.85
N SER A 6 -20.74 29.64 -12.75
CA SER A 6 -21.35 28.62 -11.90
C SER A 6 -21.01 27.20 -12.41
N TYR A 7 -21.06 26.97 -13.73
CA TYR A 7 -20.70 25.68 -14.32
C TYR A 7 -19.20 25.38 -14.20
N LEU A 8 -18.33 26.40 -14.30
CA LEU A 8 -16.89 26.26 -14.10
C LEU A 8 -16.54 25.88 -12.66
N VAL A 9 -17.16 26.50 -11.68
CA VAL A 9 -16.98 26.17 -10.26
C VAL A 9 -17.50 24.76 -9.94
N PHE A 10 -18.65 24.38 -10.51
CA PHE A 10 -19.22 23.03 -10.33
C PHE A 10 -18.34 21.95 -10.98
N SER A 11 -17.75 22.23 -12.15
CA SER A 11 -16.81 21.32 -12.84
C SER A 11 -15.52 21.14 -12.07
N ILE A 12 -14.98 22.19 -11.45
CA ILE A 12 -13.76 22.12 -10.62
C ILE A 12 -14.01 21.34 -9.33
N ILE A 13 -15.19 21.48 -8.72
CA ILE A 13 -15.56 20.74 -7.51
C ILE A 13 -15.73 19.25 -7.82
N ILE A 14 -16.32 18.88 -8.94
CA ILE A 14 -16.46 17.48 -9.37
C ILE A 14 -15.09 16.89 -9.71
N PHE A 15 -14.21 17.64 -10.36
CA PHE A 15 -12.86 17.17 -10.70
C PHE A 15 -11.95 16.98 -9.47
N SER A 16 -12.11 17.81 -8.42
CA SER A 16 -11.35 17.66 -7.18
C SER A 16 -11.76 16.44 -6.33
N ILE A 17 -12.96 15.89 -6.52
CA ILE A 17 -13.41 14.66 -5.85
C ILE A 17 -12.78 13.41 -6.48
N PHE A 18 -12.38 13.47 -7.76
CA PHE A 18 -11.72 12.35 -8.45
C PHE A 18 -10.22 12.21 -8.17
N LEU A 19 -9.55 13.21 -7.57
CA LEU A 19 -8.12 13.16 -7.25
C LEU A 19 -7.81 12.56 -5.86
N GLN A 20 -8.79 12.21 -5.07
CA GLN A 20 -8.55 11.53 -3.80
C GLN A 20 -8.49 10.01 -4.03
N GLY A 21 -7.30 9.57 -4.38
CA GLY A 21 -6.74 8.23 -4.24
C GLY A 21 -7.68 7.02 -4.39
N CYS A 22 -7.59 6.34 -5.51
CA CYS A 22 -8.23 5.04 -5.79
C CYS A 22 -7.87 3.88 -4.85
N THR A 23 -7.33 4.11 -3.66
CA THR A 23 -6.91 3.04 -2.76
C THR A 23 -7.94 2.64 -1.70
N THR A 24 -8.97 3.48 -1.45
CA THR A 24 -9.81 3.31 -0.25
C THR A 24 -11.18 2.65 -0.49
N VAL A 25 -11.68 2.56 -1.72
CA VAL A 25 -13.09 2.19 -1.96
C VAL A 25 -13.34 0.69 -2.05
N ILE A 26 -12.31 -0.12 -2.33
CA ILE A 26 -12.48 -1.59 -2.47
C ILE A 26 -12.41 -2.34 -1.12
N SER A 27 -11.89 -1.70 -0.08
CA SER A 27 -11.60 -2.37 1.21
C SER A 27 -12.80 -2.56 2.13
N ALA A 28 -13.87 -1.78 2.02
CA ALA A 28 -14.89 -1.72 3.08
C ALA A 28 -15.88 -2.90 3.11
N ALA A 29 -16.13 -3.59 1.99
CA ALA A 29 -17.23 -4.55 1.89
C ALA A 29 -16.84 -6.02 2.17
N GLY A 30 -15.58 -6.32 2.51
CA GLY A 30 -15.13 -7.70 2.72
C GLY A 30 -13.85 -7.86 3.52
N ASP A 31 -13.37 -6.79 4.16
CA ASP A 31 -12.22 -6.87 5.04
C ASP A 31 -12.58 -7.68 6.29
N LYS A 32 -11.79 -8.71 6.61
CA LYS A 32 -12.00 -9.56 7.80
C LYS A 32 -11.63 -8.90 9.12
N ARG A 33 -11.00 -7.71 9.06
CA ARG A 33 -10.69 -6.95 10.27
C ARG A 33 -11.95 -6.27 10.80
N ASP A 34 -12.08 -6.17 12.13
CA ASP A 34 -13.09 -5.29 12.72
C ASP A 34 -12.79 -3.81 12.42
N LEU A 35 -13.79 -2.95 12.58
CA LEU A 35 -13.69 -1.53 12.26
C LEU A 35 -12.63 -0.81 13.11
N SER A 36 -12.43 -1.21 14.37
CA SER A 36 -11.43 -0.60 15.24
C SER A 36 -10.02 -0.91 14.75
N THR A 37 -9.77 -2.16 14.35
CA THR A 37 -8.49 -2.57 13.76
C THR A 37 -8.22 -1.87 12.42
N GLN A 38 -9.25 -1.69 11.58
CA GLN A 38 -9.10 -0.94 10.33
C GLN A 38 -8.73 0.52 10.61
N TYR A 39 -9.39 1.15 11.58
CA TYR A 39 -9.09 2.52 11.99
C TYR A 39 -7.66 2.66 12.54
N ASP A 40 -7.23 1.73 13.40
CA ASP A 40 -5.87 1.71 13.95
C ASP A 40 -4.81 1.57 12.85
N ASP A 41 -5.03 0.68 11.88
CA ASP A 41 -4.12 0.49 10.75
C ASP A 41 -4.02 1.75 9.88
N GLU A 42 -5.14 2.44 9.60
CA GLU A 42 -5.14 3.71 8.85
C GLU A 42 -4.42 4.82 9.66
N LYS A 43 -4.66 4.89 10.98
CA LYS A 43 -3.97 5.82 11.88
C LYS A 43 -2.46 5.59 11.87
N ILE A 44 -2.01 4.34 11.89
CA ILE A 44 -0.59 4.00 11.77
C ILE A 44 0.00 4.55 10.47
N GLY A 45 -0.66 4.32 9.32
CA GLY A 45 -0.20 4.79 8.02
C GLY A 45 -0.07 6.33 7.96
N PHE A 46 -1.07 7.03 8.50
CA PHE A 46 -1.06 8.49 8.58
C PHE A 46 0.06 9.00 9.50
N THR A 47 0.23 8.40 10.68
CA THR A 47 1.26 8.78 11.65
C THR A 47 2.66 8.55 11.08
N CYS A 48 2.90 7.43 10.38
CA CYS A 48 4.16 7.21 9.67
C CYS A 48 4.52 8.39 8.76
N THR A 49 3.56 8.81 7.92
CA THR A 49 3.79 9.90 6.95
C THR A 49 4.12 11.21 7.66
N SER A 50 3.42 11.51 8.77
CA SER A 50 3.69 12.69 9.60
C SER A 50 5.08 12.63 10.23
N ASP A 51 5.42 11.52 10.89
CA ASP A 51 6.66 11.36 11.64
C ASP A 51 7.90 11.31 10.74
N PHE A 52 7.74 10.90 9.47
CA PHE A 52 8.82 10.89 8.50
C PHE A 52 9.29 12.31 8.13
N SER A 53 8.43 13.32 8.28
CA SER A 53 8.79 14.72 8.00
C SER A 53 9.94 15.23 8.89
N ASP A 54 10.10 14.64 10.08
CA ASP A 54 11.15 15.02 11.04
C ASP A 54 12.48 14.31 10.79
N ILE A 55 12.53 13.35 9.87
CA ILE A 55 13.72 12.58 9.56
C ILE A 55 14.52 13.31 8.50
N LYS A 56 15.77 13.69 8.85
CA LYS A 56 16.68 14.36 7.92
C LYS A 56 17.39 13.34 7.03
N GLY A 57 17.58 13.72 5.78
CA GLY A 57 18.30 12.93 4.78
C GLY A 57 17.47 12.63 3.56
N GLU A 58 18.10 12.07 2.55
CA GLU A 58 17.42 11.68 1.31
C GLU A 58 16.85 10.28 1.46
N PHE A 59 15.53 10.18 1.42
CA PHE A 59 14.81 8.91 1.42
C PHE A 59 13.38 9.08 0.90
N ARG A 60 12.79 7.96 0.51
CA ARG A 60 11.38 7.79 0.22
C ARG A 60 10.92 6.52 0.97
N ALA A 61 9.88 6.63 1.77
CA ALA A 61 9.34 5.51 2.52
C ALA A 61 7.81 5.51 2.48
N SER A 62 7.23 4.32 2.41
CA SER A 62 5.80 4.07 2.56
C SER A 62 5.55 3.10 3.70
N CYS A 63 4.49 3.36 4.47
CA CYS A 63 4.01 2.48 5.52
C CYS A 63 2.62 1.93 5.16
N ASN A 64 2.48 0.63 5.27
CA ASN A 64 1.21 -0.04 5.04
C ASN A 64 0.95 -0.99 6.20
N ALA A 65 -0.12 -0.75 6.95
CA ALA A 65 -0.46 -1.53 8.13
C ALA A 65 -1.61 -2.52 7.87
N TYR A 66 -1.54 -3.69 8.50
CA TYR A 66 -2.58 -4.70 8.52
C TYR A 66 -2.53 -5.46 9.86
N GLN A 67 -3.54 -5.30 10.70
CA GLN A 67 -3.61 -5.83 12.06
C GLN A 67 -2.41 -5.43 12.95
N GLY A 68 -1.90 -4.22 12.77
CA GLY A 68 -0.71 -3.73 13.49
C GLY A 68 0.62 -4.28 12.96
N LYS A 69 0.61 -5.12 11.93
CA LYS A 69 1.80 -5.52 11.17
C LYS A 69 2.07 -4.46 10.12
N VAL A 70 3.22 -3.81 10.16
CA VAL A 70 3.55 -2.69 9.29
C VAL A 70 4.61 -3.09 8.29
N LEU A 71 4.27 -3.00 7.01
CA LEU A 71 5.21 -3.09 5.90
C LEU A 71 5.80 -1.70 5.65
N VAL A 72 7.11 -1.57 5.72
CA VAL A 72 7.83 -0.35 5.35
C VAL A 72 8.64 -0.63 4.10
N THR A 73 8.32 0.06 3.00
CA THR A 73 9.01 -0.03 1.71
C THR A 73 9.62 1.30 1.31
N GLY A 74 10.52 1.28 0.35
CA GLY A 74 11.14 2.47 -0.22
C GLY A 74 12.67 2.42 -0.25
N GLN A 75 13.30 3.56 -0.41
CA GLN A 75 14.73 3.71 -0.57
C GLN A 75 15.27 4.79 0.37
N ALA A 76 16.53 4.68 0.76
CA ALA A 76 17.24 5.73 1.48
C ALA A 76 18.71 5.77 1.06
N ALA A 77 19.33 6.94 1.19
CA ALA A 77 20.73 7.16 0.81
C ALA A 77 21.73 6.29 1.60
N ASN A 78 21.36 5.84 2.81
CA ASN A 78 22.21 4.98 3.64
C ASN A 78 21.40 4.22 4.69
N GLN A 79 22.06 3.24 5.32
CA GLN A 79 21.45 2.37 6.33
C GLN A 79 21.02 3.13 7.59
N ALA A 80 21.75 4.18 8.01
CA ALA A 80 21.41 4.94 9.21
C ALA A 80 20.04 5.64 9.09
N ILE A 81 19.68 6.10 7.89
CA ILE A 81 18.36 6.67 7.61
C ILE A 81 17.29 5.57 7.70
N ILE A 82 17.53 4.39 7.10
CA ILE A 82 16.61 3.24 7.21
C ILE A 82 16.38 2.89 8.68
N ASP A 83 17.45 2.77 9.47
CA ASP A 83 17.35 2.44 10.89
C ASP A 83 16.54 3.49 11.66
N LYS A 84 16.70 4.77 11.30
CA LYS A 84 15.91 5.85 11.88
C LYS A 84 14.43 5.74 11.51
N VAL A 85 14.10 5.51 10.23
CA VAL A 85 12.73 5.28 9.75
C VAL A 85 12.10 4.10 10.52
N ILE A 86 12.76 2.96 10.55
CA ILE A 86 12.24 1.77 11.22
C ILE A 86 12.07 1.97 12.74
N SER A 87 13.02 2.66 13.38
CA SER A 87 12.91 2.97 14.82
C SER A 87 11.76 3.93 15.12
N THR A 88 11.45 4.85 14.20
CA THR A 88 10.30 5.76 14.31
C THR A 88 9.00 4.97 14.20
N VAL A 89 8.85 4.12 13.17
CA VAL A 89 7.65 3.29 12.98
C VAL A 89 7.38 2.37 14.18
N LYS A 90 8.41 1.80 14.78
CA LYS A 90 8.28 0.93 15.97
C LYS A 90 7.70 1.62 17.20
N LYS A 91 7.73 2.95 17.27
CA LYS A 91 7.22 3.74 18.40
C LYS A 91 5.75 4.15 18.24
N ILE A 92 5.20 3.98 17.03
CA ILE A 92 3.80 4.34 16.76
C ILE A 92 2.88 3.41 17.54
N GLU A 93 1.87 4.01 18.18
CA GLU A 93 0.85 3.29 18.92
C GLU A 93 0.19 2.20 18.07
N ASN A 94 -0.13 1.04 18.64
CA ASN A 94 -0.75 -0.12 18.01
C ASN A 94 0.12 -0.85 16.96
N VAL A 95 1.37 -0.42 16.73
CA VAL A 95 2.33 -1.18 15.92
C VAL A 95 2.81 -2.41 16.69
N LYS A 96 2.53 -3.60 16.17
CA LYS A 96 2.93 -4.90 16.74
C LYS A 96 4.22 -5.44 16.14
N THR A 97 4.37 -5.30 14.84
CA THR A 97 5.53 -5.83 14.10
C THR A 97 5.84 -4.93 12.91
N VAL A 98 7.12 -4.67 12.67
CA VAL A 98 7.59 -3.91 11.51
C VAL A 98 8.40 -4.82 10.59
N TYR A 99 7.96 -4.91 9.33
CA TYR A 99 8.65 -5.59 8.25
C TYR A 99 9.39 -4.57 7.40
N ASN A 100 10.70 -4.47 7.64
CA ASN A 100 11.56 -3.58 6.86
C ASN A 100 11.85 -4.19 5.48
N LYS A 101 11.39 -3.53 4.44
CA LYS A 101 11.67 -3.84 3.03
C LYS A 101 12.26 -2.62 2.31
N MET A 102 12.78 -1.66 3.05
CA MET A 102 13.57 -0.56 2.49
C MET A 102 14.92 -1.05 1.99
N THR A 103 15.45 -0.37 0.99
CA THR A 103 16.77 -0.64 0.41
C THR A 103 17.65 0.61 0.44
N VAL A 104 18.96 0.41 0.56
CA VAL A 104 19.93 1.51 0.38
C VAL A 104 20.11 1.75 -1.12
N GLY A 105 19.90 2.97 -1.56
CA GLY A 105 20.01 3.37 -2.96
C GLY A 105 19.25 4.65 -3.27
N PRO A 106 19.29 5.11 -4.53
CA PRO A 106 18.54 6.28 -4.95
C PRO A 106 17.04 6.02 -4.84
N ASN A 107 16.28 7.08 -4.56
CA ASN A 107 14.84 7.03 -4.55
C ASN A 107 14.30 6.57 -5.91
N ASN A 108 13.20 5.81 -5.89
CA ASN A 108 12.50 5.42 -7.10
C ASN A 108 12.06 6.67 -7.87
N THR A 109 12.17 6.62 -9.20
CA THR A 109 11.78 7.73 -10.08
C THR A 109 10.26 7.86 -10.16
N SER A 110 9.77 9.02 -10.58
CA SER A 110 8.34 9.23 -10.82
C SER A 110 7.77 8.22 -11.81
N SER A 111 8.54 7.86 -12.85
CA SER A 111 8.16 6.81 -13.81
C SER A 111 8.09 5.45 -13.11
N GLY A 112 9.11 5.06 -12.34
CA GLY A 112 9.10 3.78 -11.63
C GLY A 112 7.98 3.67 -10.59
N ILE A 113 7.60 4.79 -9.95
CA ILE A 113 6.42 4.83 -9.07
C ILE A 113 5.14 4.61 -9.87
N ALA A 114 5.01 5.23 -11.05
CA ALA A 114 3.85 5.03 -11.93
C ALA A 114 3.75 3.58 -12.40
N ASP A 115 4.87 2.96 -12.77
CA ASP A 115 4.95 1.54 -13.14
C ASP A 115 4.48 0.64 -11.98
N ASP A 116 4.92 0.91 -10.74
CA ASP A 116 4.51 0.16 -9.55
C ASP A 116 2.99 0.28 -9.28
N VAL A 117 2.42 1.47 -9.50
CA VAL A 117 0.95 1.70 -9.39
C VAL A 117 0.22 0.91 -10.47
N GLU A 118 0.69 0.92 -11.71
CA GLU A 118 0.09 0.16 -12.81
C GLU A 118 0.15 -1.35 -12.54
N ILE A 119 1.29 -1.87 -12.09
CA ILE A 119 1.44 -3.28 -11.68
C ILE A 119 0.43 -3.63 -10.59
N SER A 120 0.32 -2.83 -9.54
CA SER A 120 -0.64 -3.05 -8.45
C SER A 120 -2.08 -3.10 -8.97
N ALA A 121 -2.45 -2.19 -9.88
CA ALA A 121 -3.78 -2.14 -10.49
C ALA A 121 -4.08 -3.39 -11.33
N LYS A 122 -3.10 -3.86 -12.15
CA LYS A 122 -3.21 -5.09 -12.94
C LYS A 122 -3.38 -6.31 -12.04
N VAL A 123 -2.61 -6.41 -10.95
CA VAL A 123 -2.73 -7.50 -9.98
C VAL A 123 -4.11 -7.51 -9.33
N ILE A 124 -4.60 -6.35 -8.87
CA ILE A 124 -5.94 -6.21 -8.27
C ILE A 124 -7.01 -6.67 -9.28
N ALA A 125 -6.96 -6.18 -10.51
CA ALA A 125 -7.93 -6.55 -11.55
C ALA A 125 -7.92 -8.06 -11.83
N ALA A 126 -6.75 -8.67 -11.97
CA ALA A 126 -6.61 -10.10 -12.20
C ALA A 126 -7.13 -10.94 -11.01
N LEU A 127 -6.88 -10.52 -9.77
CA LEU A 127 -7.41 -11.21 -8.60
C LEU A 127 -8.92 -11.05 -8.44
N LEU A 128 -9.47 -9.92 -8.88
CA LEU A 128 -10.93 -9.70 -8.90
C LEU A 128 -11.63 -10.61 -9.91
N ASP A 129 -10.99 -10.98 -11.00
CA ASP A 129 -11.51 -11.86 -12.04
C ASP A 129 -11.19 -13.34 -11.79
N THR A 130 -10.55 -13.66 -10.67
CA THR A 130 -10.11 -15.03 -10.35
C THR A 130 -11.02 -15.69 -9.31
N ASP A 131 -11.57 -16.86 -9.65
CA ASP A 131 -12.32 -17.66 -8.70
C ASP A 131 -11.41 -18.23 -7.60
N GLY A 132 -11.98 -18.40 -6.40
CA GLY A 132 -11.29 -19.00 -5.25
C GLY A 132 -10.39 -18.04 -4.46
N VAL A 133 -10.21 -16.81 -4.92
CA VAL A 133 -9.67 -15.73 -4.10
C VAL A 133 -10.82 -14.84 -3.65
N SER A 134 -11.09 -14.82 -2.36
CA SER A 134 -12.11 -13.89 -1.83
C SER A 134 -11.60 -12.46 -2.06
N LYS A 135 -12.30 -11.75 -2.91
CA LYS A 135 -11.95 -10.51 -3.60
C LYS A 135 -11.46 -9.35 -2.70
N LEU A 136 -11.50 -9.53 -1.38
CA LEU A 136 -11.41 -8.42 -0.44
C LEU A 136 -10.44 -8.69 0.73
N HIS A 137 -9.80 -9.84 0.74
CA HIS A 137 -8.95 -10.26 1.87
C HIS A 137 -7.46 -10.12 1.61
N VAL A 138 -7.07 -9.64 0.40
CA VAL A 138 -5.67 -9.44 0.03
C VAL A 138 -5.46 -7.98 -0.37
N ARG A 139 -4.59 -7.29 0.34
CA ARG A 139 -4.08 -5.97 -0.04
C ARG A 139 -2.81 -6.12 -0.84
N ILE A 140 -2.66 -5.29 -1.85
CA ILE A 140 -1.57 -5.33 -2.82
C ILE A 140 -0.77 -4.03 -2.71
N TYR A 141 0.53 -4.17 -2.58
CA TYR A 141 1.48 -3.05 -2.65
C TYR A 141 2.65 -3.44 -3.53
N THR A 142 3.06 -2.56 -4.43
CA THR A 142 4.23 -2.79 -5.26
C THR A 142 5.25 -1.70 -5.02
N GLU A 143 6.51 -2.10 -4.87
CA GLU A 143 7.66 -1.20 -4.76
C GLU A 143 8.81 -1.76 -5.58
N SER A 144 9.29 -0.98 -6.56
CA SER A 144 10.39 -1.36 -7.48
C SER A 144 10.17 -2.70 -8.20
N GLY A 145 8.90 -3.02 -8.52
CA GLY A 145 8.46 -4.27 -9.15
C GLY A 145 8.33 -5.45 -8.19
N ILE A 146 8.58 -5.26 -6.90
CA ILE A 146 8.31 -6.28 -5.87
C ILE A 146 6.87 -6.08 -5.38
N THR A 147 6.01 -7.07 -5.59
CA THR A 147 4.62 -7.02 -5.14
C THR A 147 4.46 -7.75 -3.81
N TYR A 148 3.96 -7.05 -2.83
CA TYR A 148 3.69 -7.52 -1.47
C TYR A 148 2.21 -7.84 -1.33
N LEU A 149 1.90 -9.07 -0.89
CA LEU A 149 0.55 -9.51 -0.59
C LEU A 149 0.35 -9.52 0.92
N MET A 150 -0.67 -8.78 1.40
CA MET A 150 -1.03 -8.69 2.81
C MET A 150 -2.48 -9.13 3.01
N GLY A 151 -2.76 -9.89 4.05
CA GLY A 151 -4.14 -10.30 4.32
C GLY A 151 -4.28 -11.55 5.16
N ILE A 152 -5.54 -11.98 5.34
CA ILE A 152 -5.91 -13.22 6.01
C ILE A 152 -6.68 -14.08 5.00
N VAL A 153 -6.10 -15.19 4.60
CA VAL A 153 -6.63 -16.04 3.53
C VAL A 153 -6.47 -17.53 3.88
N THR A 154 -7.18 -18.38 3.16
CA THR A 154 -6.93 -19.84 3.20
C THR A 154 -5.66 -20.16 2.40
N GLN A 155 -5.04 -21.32 2.66
CA GLN A 155 -3.86 -21.77 1.91
C GLN A 155 -4.16 -21.87 0.40
N SER A 156 -5.35 -22.34 0.02
CA SER A 156 -5.77 -22.40 -1.39
C SER A 156 -5.81 -21.02 -2.02
N ALA A 157 -6.46 -20.05 -1.37
CA ALA A 157 -6.54 -18.67 -1.86
C ALA A 157 -5.16 -18.01 -1.94
N ALA A 158 -4.27 -18.26 -0.97
CA ALA A 158 -2.90 -17.78 -1.01
C ALA A 158 -2.16 -18.31 -2.23
N ASN A 159 -2.24 -19.62 -2.51
CA ASN A 159 -1.57 -20.24 -3.66
C ASN A 159 -2.06 -19.65 -4.99
N ILE A 160 -3.39 -19.44 -5.10
CA ILE A 160 -4.00 -18.83 -6.28
C ILE A 160 -3.51 -17.37 -6.43
N ALA A 161 -3.59 -16.58 -5.35
CA ALA A 161 -3.17 -15.18 -5.38
C ALA A 161 -1.70 -15.03 -5.78
N ILE A 162 -0.81 -15.87 -5.24
CA ILE A 162 0.63 -15.89 -5.59
C ILE A 162 0.82 -16.22 -7.07
N LYS A 163 0.11 -17.26 -7.58
CA LYS A 163 0.21 -17.70 -8.97
C LYS A 163 -0.25 -16.59 -9.93
N VAL A 164 -1.41 -16.00 -9.67
CA VAL A 164 -1.97 -14.92 -10.49
C VAL A 164 -1.02 -13.71 -10.48
N THR A 165 -0.58 -13.27 -9.29
CA THR A 165 0.32 -12.12 -9.17
C THR A 165 1.63 -12.32 -9.93
N LYS A 166 2.23 -13.53 -9.86
CA LYS A 166 3.48 -13.84 -10.59
C LYS A 166 3.33 -13.80 -12.11
N ALA A 167 2.13 -13.97 -12.64
CA ALA A 167 1.87 -13.96 -14.08
C ALA A 167 1.69 -12.54 -14.64
N ILE A 168 1.59 -11.52 -13.79
CA ILE A 168 1.39 -10.13 -14.23
C ILE A 168 2.72 -9.55 -14.72
N GLU A 169 2.67 -8.97 -15.92
CA GLU A 169 3.81 -8.27 -16.53
C GLU A 169 4.28 -7.11 -15.62
N GLY A 170 5.58 -7.01 -15.43
CA GLY A 170 6.22 -6.03 -14.57
C GLY A 170 6.48 -6.53 -13.14
N VAL A 171 5.80 -7.59 -12.68
CA VAL A 171 6.08 -8.20 -11.38
C VAL A 171 7.40 -8.97 -11.42
N LYS A 172 8.42 -8.43 -10.75
CA LYS A 172 9.74 -9.07 -10.62
C LYS A 172 9.78 -10.12 -9.53
N LYS A 173 9.03 -9.89 -8.45
CA LYS A 173 8.98 -10.77 -7.27
C LYS A 173 7.66 -10.61 -6.54
N VAL A 174 7.16 -11.69 -5.96
CA VAL A 174 6.03 -11.69 -5.01
C VAL A 174 6.55 -11.99 -3.61
N ASP A 175 6.23 -11.13 -2.65
CA ASP A 175 6.55 -11.30 -1.23
C ASP A 175 5.24 -11.49 -0.44
N THR A 176 5.15 -12.59 0.31
CA THR A 176 3.93 -13.03 1.01
C THR A 176 4.10 -13.02 2.54
N ILE A 177 5.14 -12.35 3.04
CA ILE A 177 5.47 -12.34 4.47
C ILE A 177 4.31 -11.86 5.36
N LEU A 178 3.36 -11.14 4.79
CA LEU A 178 2.21 -10.58 5.48
C LEU A 178 0.89 -11.32 5.17
N LEU A 179 0.94 -12.43 4.41
CA LEU A 179 -0.20 -13.32 4.29
C LEU A 179 -0.31 -14.21 5.52
N THR A 180 -1.43 -14.11 6.22
CA THR A 180 -1.78 -15.01 7.32
C THR A 180 -2.70 -16.09 6.78
N ILE A 181 -2.32 -17.34 6.97
CA ILE A 181 -3.11 -18.52 6.56
C ILE A 181 -4.05 -18.93 7.70
N GLN A 182 -5.32 -19.16 7.38
CA GLN A 182 -6.35 -19.70 8.28
C GLN A 182 -6.72 -21.10 7.88
#